data_ee8d77a7c60f0e3f2f1fd66c0971f708
#
_entry.id   ee8d77a7c60f0e3f2f1fd66c0971f708
#
_cell.length_a   1.000
_cell.length_b   1.000
_cell.length_c   1.000
_cell.angle_alpha   90.00
_cell.angle_beta   90.00
_cell.angle_gamma   90.00
#
_symmetry.space_group_name_H-M   'P 1'
#
loop_
_entity.id
_entity.type
_entity.pdbx_description
1 polymer ?
#
loop_
_entity_poly.entity_id
_entity_poly.type
_entity_poly.pdbx_seq_one_letter_code
_entity_poly.pdbx_strand_id
1 'polypeptide(L)'
;MANDMAFIDYLWQYWCVTGYEDKEHIKEVKACLRQPGVLHTALAYYRAMFDTKQADPALGALREAMQRPITLPTLALCGADDLRAELMREQAAQFAGPYAYKEVLHAGHFLHREQSKAVNTLLLDWLSNS
;
A
#
# COMPACT_ATOMS: atom_id res chain seq x y z
N MET A 1 5.28 -23.80 -9.46
CA MET A 1 4.30 -22.70 -9.35
C MET A 1 3.66 -22.49 -10.72
N ALA A 2 2.33 -22.37 -10.76
CA ALA A 2 1.63 -22.28 -12.02
C ALA A 2 2.01 -21.00 -12.78
N ASN A 3 2.27 -21.15 -14.09
CA ASN A 3 2.48 -20.06 -15.05
C ASN A 3 3.50 -18.98 -14.60
N ASP A 4 4.64 -19.39 -14.06
CA ASP A 4 5.73 -18.47 -13.68
C ASP A 4 5.27 -17.23 -12.87
N MET A 5 4.32 -17.42 -11.96
CA MET A 5 3.72 -16.34 -11.17
C MET A 5 3.08 -15.23 -12.03
N ALA A 6 2.46 -15.57 -13.15
CA ALA A 6 1.77 -14.60 -14.03
C ALA A 6 0.74 -13.73 -13.30
N PHE A 7 0.24 -14.17 -12.14
CA PHE A 7 -0.63 -13.36 -11.29
C PHE A 7 0.07 -12.08 -10.78
N ILE A 8 1.39 -12.10 -10.57
CA ILE A 8 2.15 -10.91 -10.18
C ILE A 8 2.16 -9.88 -11.31
N ASP A 9 2.37 -10.35 -12.57
CA ASP A 9 2.31 -9.46 -13.74
C ASP A 9 0.92 -8.83 -13.89
N TYR A 10 -0.12 -9.66 -13.71
CA TYR A 10 -1.51 -9.19 -13.76
C TYR A 10 -1.80 -8.13 -12.69
N LEU A 11 -1.38 -8.35 -11.43
CA LEU A 11 -1.58 -7.38 -10.36
C LEU A 11 -0.86 -6.08 -10.67
N TRP A 12 0.35 -6.15 -11.20
CA TRP A 12 1.12 -4.96 -11.58
C TRP A 12 0.40 -4.14 -12.65
N GLN A 13 -0.05 -4.80 -13.73
CA GLN A 13 -0.83 -4.15 -14.79
C GLN A 13 -2.14 -3.56 -14.30
N TYR A 14 -2.80 -4.23 -13.35
CA TYR A 14 -4.10 -3.80 -12.84
C TYR A 14 -4.00 -2.64 -11.85
N TRP A 15 -2.89 -2.55 -11.12
CA TRP A 15 -2.69 -1.56 -10.06
C TRP A 15 -1.91 -0.32 -10.49
N CYS A 16 -1.14 -0.38 -11.57
CA CYS A 16 -0.42 0.76 -12.12
C CYS A 16 -1.27 1.52 -13.14
N VAL A 17 -0.86 2.75 -13.43
CA VAL A 17 -1.42 3.47 -14.57
C VAL A 17 -1.12 2.75 -15.88
N THR A 18 -2.02 2.89 -16.85
CA THR A 18 -1.86 2.29 -18.18
C THR A 18 -0.54 2.72 -18.81
N GLY A 19 0.22 1.71 -19.22
CA GLY A 19 1.52 1.93 -19.88
C GLY A 19 2.72 2.05 -18.94
N TYR A 20 2.53 2.06 -17.62
CA TYR A 20 3.66 1.96 -16.72
C TYR A 20 4.22 0.54 -16.70
N GLU A 21 5.51 0.41 -16.96
CA GLU A 21 6.22 -0.87 -16.94
C GLU A 21 7.43 -0.80 -16.01
N ASP A 22 7.58 -1.81 -15.15
CA ASP A 22 8.73 -1.98 -14.27
C ASP A 22 9.17 -3.46 -14.27
N LYS A 23 9.54 -3.93 -15.46
CA LYS A 23 9.85 -5.36 -15.70
C LYS A 23 10.96 -5.89 -14.80
N GLU A 24 11.98 -5.09 -14.53
CA GLU A 24 13.10 -5.53 -13.69
C GLU A 24 12.65 -5.71 -12.25
N HIS A 25 11.89 -4.76 -11.70
CA HIS A 25 11.35 -4.90 -10.36
C HIS A 25 10.37 -6.06 -10.21
N ILE A 26 9.49 -6.28 -11.20
CA ILE A 26 8.58 -7.44 -11.22
C ILE A 26 9.40 -8.75 -11.16
N LYS A 27 10.50 -8.83 -11.90
CA LYS A 27 11.42 -9.97 -11.87
C LYS A 27 12.05 -10.16 -10.49
N GLU A 28 12.49 -9.09 -9.83
CA GLU A 28 13.01 -9.12 -8.47
C GLU A 28 11.97 -9.59 -7.46
N VAL A 29 10.73 -9.08 -7.53
CA VAL A 29 9.60 -9.51 -6.69
C VAL A 29 9.33 -11.01 -6.88
N LYS A 30 9.27 -11.49 -8.10
CA LYS A 30 9.10 -12.92 -8.38
C LYS A 30 10.26 -13.76 -7.84
N ALA A 31 11.50 -13.27 -7.97
CA ALA A 31 12.66 -13.96 -7.42
C ALA A 31 12.62 -14.04 -5.89
N CYS A 32 12.19 -12.98 -5.23
CA CYS A 32 11.97 -12.96 -3.78
C CYS A 32 10.89 -13.97 -3.37
N LEU A 33 9.74 -13.97 -4.04
CA LEU A 33 8.63 -14.88 -3.73
C LEU A 33 8.96 -16.36 -3.97
N ARG A 34 9.97 -16.67 -4.80
CA ARG A 34 10.47 -18.03 -5.00
C ARG A 34 11.34 -18.56 -3.87
N GLN A 35 11.83 -17.70 -2.98
CA GLN A 35 12.63 -18.13 -1.85
C GLN A 35 11.83 -19.04 -0.92
N PRO A 36 12.46 -20.02 -0.28
CA PRO A 36 11.77 -20.94 0.63
C PRO A 36 10.99 -20.21 1.73
N GLY A 37 9.71 -20.53 1.87
CA GLY A 37 8.81 -19.97 2.88
C GLY A 37 8.23 -18.59 2.59
N VAL A 38 8.84 -17.76 1.70
CA VAL A 38 8.42 -16.37 1.47
C VAL A 38 6.98 -16.29 0.96
N LEU A 39 6.63 -17.02 -0.08
CA LEU A 39 5.26 -17.02 -0.60
C LEU A 39 4.25 -17.52 0.44
N HIS A 40 4.61 -18.55 1.20
CA HIS A 40 3.74 -19.08 2.27
C HIS A 40 3.46 -17.99 3.32
N THR A 41 4.52 -17.30 3.78
CA THR A 41 4.40 -16.23 4.78
C THR A 41 3.62 -15.03 4.26
N ALA A 42 3.88 -14.60 3.02
CA ALA A 42 3.12 -13.51 2.39
C ALA A 42 1.62 -13.82 2.30
N LEU A 43 1.26 -15.06 1.93
CA LEU A 43 -0.14 -15.48 1.90
C LEU A 43 -0.75 -15.67 3.29
N ALA A 44 0.05 -16.05 4.30
CA ALA A 44 -0.40 -16.17 5.68
C ALA A 44 -0.82 -14.81 6.26
N TYR A 45 -0.11 -13.73 5.90
CA TYR A 45 -0.50 -12.36 6.25
C TYR A 45 -1.93 -12.03 5.80
N TYR A 46 -2.25 -12.28 4.54
CA TYR A 46 -3.61 -12.06 4.02
C TYR A 46 -4.64 -12.96 4.69
N ARG A 47 -4.32 -14.23 4.93
CA ARG A 47 -5.23 -15.15 5.63
C ARG A 47 -5.54 -14.67 7.05
N ALA A 48 -4.54 -14.22 7.80
CA ALA A 48 -4.73 -13.67 9.15
C ALA A 48 -5.56 -12.38 9.15
N MET A 49 -5.48 -11.57 8.09
CA MET A 49 -6.28 -10.36 7.94
C MET A 49 -7.76 -10.68 7.73
N PHE A 50 -8.10 -11.71 6.96
CA PHE A 50 -9.47 -12.06 6.61
C PHE A 50 -10.10 -13.15 7.48
N ASP A 51 -9.30 -13.90 8.26
CA ASP A 51 -9.77 -14.94 9.17
C ASP A 51 -9.36 -14.62 10.61
N THR A 52 -10.30 -14.04 11.36
CA THR A 52 -10.07 -13.65 12.75
C THR A 52 -9.73 -14.83 13.68
N LYS A 53 -10.04 -16.07 13.28
CA LYS A 53 -9.66 -17.28 14.04
C LYS A 53 -8.17 -17.55 14.01
N GLN A 54 -7.45 -17.00 13.04
CA GLN A 54 -5.99 -17.09 12.92
C GLN A 54 -5.27 -15.90 13.59
N ALA A 55 -6.03 -14.97 14.14
CA ALA A 55 -5.47 -13.80 14.81
C ALA A 55 -4.92 -14.19 16.19
N ASP A 56 -3.68 -13.77 16.49
CA ASP A 56 -3.08 -13.99 17.80
C ASP A 56 -3.87 -13.26 18.90
N PRO A 57 -4.40 -13.96 19.90
CA PRO A 57 -5.10 -13.34 21.03
C PRO A 57 -4.26 -12.33 21.80
N ALA A 58 -2.93 -12.53 21.89
CA ALA A 58 -2.01 -11.61 22.54
C ALA A 58 -1.99 -10.20 21.92
N LEU A 59 -2.41 -10.06 20.66
CA LEU A 59 -2.50 -8.79 19.95
C LEU A 59 -3.89 -8.12 20.05
N GLY A 60 -4.77 -8.60 20.93
CA GLY A 60 -6.12 -8.05 21.10
C GLY A 60 -6.13 -6.55 21.41
N ALA A 61 -5.37 -6.14 22.43
CA ALA A 61 -5.26 -4.73 22.82
C ALA A 61 -4.68 -3.83 21.71
N LEU A 62 -3.75 -4.35 20.89
CA LEU A 62 -3.22 -3.62 19.74
C LEU A 62 -4.30 -3.44 18.66
N ARG A 63 -5.08 -4.47 18.36
CA ARG A 63 -6.19 -4.36 17.41
C ARG A 63 -7.25 -3.34 17.85
N GLU A 64 -7.57 -3.30 19.14
CA GLU A 64 -8.47 -2.28 19.67
C GLU A 64 -7.86 -0.86 19.55
N ALA A 65 -6.57 -0.72 19.84
CA ALA A 65 -5.88 0.57 19.68
C ALA A 65 -5.88 1.06 18.22
N MET A 66 -5.77 0.15 17.25
CA MET A 66 -5.85 0.49 15.81
C MET A 66 -7.22 0.98 15.34
N GLN A 67 -8.27 0.81 16.14
CA GLN A 67 -9.62 1.35 15.84
C GLN A 67 -9.79 2.80 16.32
N ARG A 68 -8.83 3.35 17.05
CA ARG A 68 -8.90 4.72 17.54
C ARG A 68 -8.45 5.69 16.44
N PRO A 69 -9.05 6.90 16.39
CA PRO A 69 -8.58 7.92 15.46
C PRO A 69 -7.10 8.26 15.67
N ILE A 70 -6.41 8.49 14.58
CA ILE A 70 -5.00 8.85 14.58
C ILE A 70 -4.84 10.32 15.01
N THR A 71 -4.06 10.56 16.05
CA THR A 71 -3.84 11.92 16.61
C THR A 71 -2.56 12.59 16.14
N LEU A 72 -1.67 11.83 15.49
CA LEU A 72 -0.40 12.36 14.97
C LEU A 72 -0.63 13.14 13.66
N PRO A 73 0.22 14.17 13.38
CA PRO A 73 0.23 14.80 12.08
C PRO A 73 0.42 13.76 10.97
N THR A 74 -0.49 13.74 10.01
CA THR A 74 -0.50 12.69 8.97
C THR A 74 -0.65 13.28 7.59
N LEU A 75 0.25 12.91 6.69
CA LEU A 75 0.11 13.10 5.25
C LEU A 75 -0.31 11.78 4.60
N ALA A 76 -1.48 11.75 4.00
CA ALA A 76 -1.94 10.62 3.18
C ALA A 76 -1.74 10.94 1.70
N LEU A 77 -1.07 10.04 0.99
CA LEU A 77 -0.84 10.14 -0.45
C LEU A 77 -1.55 9.00 -1.17
N CYS A 78 -2.19 9.30 -2.28
CA CYS A 78 -2.81 8.31 -3.15
C CYS A 78 -2.56 8.66 -4.61
N GLY A 79 -2.38 7.65 -5.47
CA GLY A 79 -2.41 7.88 -6.91
C GLY A 79 -3.82 8.25 -7.35
N ALA A 80 -3.96 9.23 -8.24
CA ALA A 80 -5.27 9.68 -8.73
C ALA A 80 -6.00 8.59 -9.52
N ASP A 81 -5.23 7.67 -10.11
CA ASP A 81 -5.73 6.53 -10.90
C ASP A 81 -5.73 5.21 -10.09
N ASP A 82 -5.50 5.26 -8.77
CA ASP A 82 -5.58 4.08 -7.89
C ASP A 82 -7.04 3.62 -7.76
N LEU A 83 -7.26 2.32 -7.85
CA LEU A 83 -8.56 1.69 -7.62
C LEU A 83 -9.18 2.00 -6.25
N ARG A 84 -8.40 2.49 -5.29
CA ARG A 84 -8.83 2.89 -3.93
C ARG A 84 -8.89 4.40 -3.73
N ALA A 85 -8.68 5.22 -4.77
CA ALA A 85 -8.62 6.67 -4.64
C ALA A 85 -9.89 7.24 -3.99
N GLU A 86 -11.08 6.75 -4.35
CA GLU A 86 -12.34 7.16 -3.74
C GLU A 86 -12.38 6.87 -2.23
N LEU A 87 -12.04 5.66 -1.82
CA LEU A 87 -11.97 5.26 -0.41
C LEU A 87 -10.96 6.14 0.36
N MET A 88 -9.82 6.46 -0.26
CA MET A 88 -8.79 7.28 0.36
C MET A 88 -9.22 8.74 0.55
N ARG A 89 -10.09 9.27 -0.32
CA ARG A 89 -10.66 10.62 -0.15
C ARG A 89 -11.56 10.71 1.09
N GLU A 90 -12.26 9.65 1.43
CA GLU A 90 -13.26 9.62 2.49
C GLU A 90 -12.69 9.29 3.88
N GLN A 91 -11.41 8.99 3.99
CA GLN A 91 -10.81 8.52 5.25
C GLN A 91 -10.54 9.60 6.31
N ALA A 92 -10.78 10.88 6.03
CA ALA A 92 -10.47 11.99 6.93
C ALA A 92 -11.02 11.81 8.35
N ALA A 93 -12.16 11.15 8.51
CA ALA A 93 -12.77 10.86 9.81
C ALA A 93 -11.92 9.93 10.71
N GLN A 94 -10.94 9.23 10.15
CA GLN A 94 -10.02 8.37 10.90
C GLN A 94 -8.90 9.17 11.62
N PHE A 95 -8.81 10.49 11.37
CA PHE A 95 -7.74 11.33 11.89
C PHE A 95 -8.31 12.42 12.80
N ALA A 96 -7.89 12.42 14.07
CA ALA A 96 -8.23 13.46 15.05
C ALA A 96 -7.12 14.52 15.18
N GLY A 97 -5.94 14.26 14.63
CA GLY A 97 -4.81 15.20 14.53
C GLY A 97 -4.79 15.97 13.21
N PRO A 98 -3.74 16.79 12.99
CA PRO A 98 -3.51 17.43 11.69
C PRO A 98 -3.47 16.40 10.55
N TYR A 99 -4.30 16.59 9.54
CA TYR A 99 -4.42 15.66 8.42
C TYR A 99 -4.38 16.40 7.09
N ALA A 100 -3.57 15.92 6.17
CA ALA A 100 -3.54 16.37 4.79
C ALA A 100 -3.66 15.17 3.85
N TYR A 101 -4.51 15.30 2.83
CA TYR A 101 -4.62 14.33 1.75
C TYR A 101 -4.16 14.97 0.44
N LYS A 102 -3.33 14.26 -0.32
CA LYS A 102 -2.85 14.69 -1.64
C LYS A 102 -2.95 13.56 -2.65
N GLU A 103 -3.45 13.88 -3.83
CA GLU A 103 -3.44 12.98 -4.98
C GLU A 103 -2.24 13.25 -5.88
N VAL A 104 -1.61 12.16 -6.32
CA VAL A 104 -0.52 12.20 -7.29
C VAL A 104 -1.10 11.86 -8.66
N LEU A 105 -1.14 12.84 -9.55
CA LEU A 105 -1.66 12.67 -10.92
C LEU A 105 -0.81 11.67 -11.71
N HIS A 106 -1.45 10.95 -12.61
CA HIS A 106 -0.80 9.93 -13.45
C HIS A 106 -0.04 8.87 -12.63
N ALA A 107 -0.62 8.49 -11.51
CA ALA A 107 -0.12 7.43 -10.65
C ALA A 107 -1.27 6.53 -10.19
N GLY A 108 -1.00 5.23 -10.17
CA GLY A 108 -1.87 4.21 -9.60
C GLY A 108 -1.42 3.82 -8.18
N HIS A 109 -1.48 2.53 -7.89
CA HIS A 109 -1.22 1.99 -6.56
C HIS A 109 0.25 2.14 -6.10
N PHE A 110 1.19 2.05 -7.02
CA PHE A 110 2.62 2.19 -6.74
C PHE A 110 3.13 3.61 -7.01
N LEU A 111 2.36 4.64 -6.60
CA LEU A 111 2.62 6.05 -6.86
C LEU A 111 4.09 6.47 -6.61
N HIS A 112 4.73 5.89 -5.60
CA HIS A 112 6.13 6.16 -5.25
C HIS A 112 7.13 5.63 -6.29
N ARG A 113 6.73 4.69 -7.13
CA ARG A 113 7.49 4.20 -8.27
C ARG A 113 7.09 4.89 -9.56
N GLU A 114 5.79 5.04 -9.77
CA GLU A 114 5.21 5.62 -10.98
C GLU A 114 5.52 7.11 -11.10
N GLN A 115 5.49 7.85 -9.97
CA GLN A 115 5.72 9.28 -9.89
C GLN A 115 6.67 9.65 -8.74
N SER A 116 7.81 8.99 -8.66
CA SER A 116 8.77 9.10 -7.53
C SER A 116 9.17 10.54 -7.22
N LYS A 117 9.38 11.38 -8.25
CA LYS A 117 9.77 12.79 -8.07
C LYS A 117 8.66 13.59 -7.39
N ALA A 118 7.41 13.44 -7.83
CA ALA A 118 6.25 14.13 -7.24
C ALA A 118 6.03 13.69 -5.79
N VAL A 119 6.10 12.39 -5.52
CA VAL A 119 5.97 11.84 -4.16
C VAL A 119 7.06 12.36 -3.25
N ASN A 120 8.33 12.33 -3.68
CA ASN A 120 9.44 12.83 -2.87
C ASN A 120 9.30 14.34 -2.57
N THR A 121 8.85 15.14 -3.53
CA THR A 121 8.60 16.56 -3.29
C THR A 121 7.53 16.76 -2.21
N LEU A 122 6.39 16.07 -2.32
CA LEU A 122 5.32 16.17 -1.32
C LEU A 122 5.77 15.73 0.08
N LEU A 123 6.58 14.68 0.18
CA LEU A 123 7.13 14.20 1.45
C LEU A 123 8.11 15.22 2.06
N LEU A 124 9.02 15.77 1.27
CA LEU A 124 9.99 16.76 1.73
C LEU A 124 9.30 18.05 2.17
N ASP A 125 8.32 18.52 1.40
CA ASP A 125 7.53 19.70 1.75
C ASP A 125 6.77 19.49 3.06
N TRP A 126 6.16 18.32 3.24
CA TRP A 126 5.47 17.99 4.49
C TRP A 126 6.41 17.99 5.68
N LEU A 127 7.54 17.27 5.59
CA LEU A 127 8.53 17.16 6.68
C LEU A 127 9.20 18.48 7.04
N SER A 128 9.26 19.43 6.10
CA SER A 128 9.85 20.75 6.34
C SER A 128 8.89 21.73 7.03
N ASN A 129 7.57 21.42 7.01
CA ASN A 129 6.52 22.30 7.53
C ASN A 129 5.71 21.69 8.69
N SER A 130 6.13 20.51 9.18
CA SER A 130 5.43 19.76 10.24
C SER A 130 6.02 19.98 11.61
#